data_fd96cae02ec1b7ba9a9ab78ccf3e0256
#
_entry.id   fd96cae02ec1b7ba9a9ab78ccf3e0256
#
_cell.length_a   1.000
_cell.length_b   1.000
_cell.length_c   1.000
_cell.angle_alpha   90.00
_cell.angle_beta   90.00
_cell.angle_gamma   90.00
#
_symmetry.space_group_name_H-M   'P 1'
#
loop_
_entity.id
_entity.type
_entity.pdbx_description
1 polymer ?
#
loop_
_entity_poly.entity_id
_entity_poly.type
_entity_poly.pdbx_seq_one_letter_code
_entity_poly.pdbx_strand_id
1 'polypeptide(L)'
;NNLKEIVPAIAGYVPDDMVFDAKGGFYFTDFRGTSTDPAGGVFYVSPDFTTITPVVRHLAKANGIALSPDGKTLWITEYARGLLHRVELADAVTSLPVGTAIAYHFIGPAPDSMRADADGNLYVAMHRQGRFLVFNKNGIPISQILIPGREQGKYMKSTSLALSPKGPEAWLLAGDGDAGNVSGVFLAGVFARGL
;
A
#
# COMPACT_ATOMS: atom_id res chain seq x y z
N ASN A 1 -4.91 -18.87 -23.35
CA ASN A 1 -4.52 -18.06 -22.18
C ASN A 1 -3.47 -18.82 -21.40
N ASN A 2 -2.24 -18.34 -21.41
CA ASN A 2 -1.15 -18.94 -20.63
C ASN A 2 -1.04 -18.18 -19.30
N LEU A 3 -1.65 -18.71 -18.24
CA LEU A 3 -1.41 -18.26 -16.89
C LEU A 3 -0.08 -18.85 -16.41
N LYS A 4 0.76 -17.99 -15.80
CA LYS A 4 2.01 -18.41 -15.16
C LYS A 4 1.96 -17.93 -13.71
N GLU A 5 2.15 -18.85 -12.76
CA GLU A 5 2.35 -18.50 -11.36
C GLU A 5 3.76 -17.92 -11.19
N ILE A 6 3.88 -16.68 -10.71
CA ILE A 6 5.16 -15.98 -10.54
C ILE A 6 5.63 -16.06 -9.08
N VAL A 7 4.71 -15.90 -8.12
CA VAL A 7 4.98 -16.11 -6.69
C VAL A 7 4.29 -17.40 -6.28
N PRO A 8 5.03 -18.53 -6.18
CA PRO A 8 4.39 -19.83 -5.98
C PRO A 8 3.80 -19.95 -4.58
N ALA A 9 2.58 -20.47 -4.48
CA ALA A 9 1.89 -20.70 -3.21
C ALA A 9 2.71 -21.56 -2.24
N ILE A 10 3.48 -22.53 -2.76
CA ILE A 10 4.36 -23.42 -1.97
C ILE A 10 5.51 -22.66 -1.28
N ALA A 11 5.87 -21.47 -1.74
CA ALA A 11 6.87 -20.62 -1.08
C ALA A 11 6.37 -20.02 0.26
N GLY A 12 5.08 -20.18 0.56
CA GLY A 12 4.48 -19.81 1.84
C GLY A 12 4.29 -18.31 2.06
N TYR A 13 4.39 -17.49 1.02
CA TYR A 13 4.00 -16.08 1.07
C TYR A 13 2.48 -15.92 1.11
N VAL A 14 2.03 -14.80 1.67
CA VAL A 14 0.64 -14.34 1.60
C VAL A 14 0.65 -12.95 0.92
N PRO A 15 0.77 -12.90 -0.43
CA PRO A 15 0.83 -11.63 -1.15
C PRO A 15 -0.46 -10.83 -0.94
N ASP A 16 -0.34 -9.53 -0.70
CA ASP A 16 -1.47 -8.64 -0.42
C ASP A 16 -1.54 -7.49 -1.44
N ASP A 17 -0.51 -6.65 -1.53
CA ASP A 17 -0.46 -5.54 -2.48
C ASP A 17 0.85 -5.57 -3.30
N MET A 18 0.86 -4.88 -4.46
CA MET A 18 2.04 -4.86 -5.33
C MET A 18 2.21 -3.52 -6.06
N VAL A 19 3.47 -3.22 -6.43
CA VAL A 19 3.81 -2.07 -7.28
C VAL A 19 4.96 -2.43 -8.22
N PHE A 20 4.83 -2.07 -9.51
CA PHE A 20 5.89 -2.24 -10.51
C PHE A 20 6.92 -1.13 -10.45
N ASP A 21 8.17 -1.46 -10.76
CA ASP A 21 9.20 -0.48 -11.06
C ASP A 21 9.25 -0.15 -12.56
N ALA A 22 10.05 0.85 -12.93
CA ALA A 22 10.19 1.25 -14.32
C ALA A 22 10.95 0.24 -15.22
N LYS A 23 11.56 -0.80 -14.62
CA LYS A 23 12.30 -1.85 -15.34
C LYS A 23 11.46 -3.09 -15.60
N GLY A 24 10.22 -3.13 -15.09
CA GLY A 24 9.29 -4.25 -15.23
C GLY A 24 9.39 -5.31 -14.13
N GLY A 25 10.24 -5.13 -13.13
CA GLY A 25 10.18 -5.87 -11.87
C GLY A 25 9.07 -5.31 -10.98
N PHE A 26 8.73 -6.01 -9.90
CA PHE A 26 7.72 -5.51 -8.98
C PHE A 26 8.02 -5.90 -7.54
N TYR A 27 7.55 -5.05 -6.63
CA TYR A 27 7.52 -5.34 -5.20
C TYR A 27 6.16 -5.90 -4.83
N PHE A 28 6.14 -6.84 -3.89
CA PHE A 28 4.90 -7.29 -3.24
C PHE A 28 5.08 -7.33 -1.73
N THR A 29 3.99 -7.12 -1.02
CA THR A 29 3.91 -7.24 0.43
C THR A 29 3.47 -8.64 0.83
N ASP A 30 4.00 -9.13 1.94
CA ASP A 30 3.67 -10.43 2.54
C ASP A 30 2.92 -10.21 3.85
N PHE A 31 1.62 -10.52 3.85
CA PHE A 31 0.67 -10.24 4.94
C PHE A 31 0.74 -11.27 6.08
N ARG A 32 1.92 -11.78 6.39
CA ARG A 32 2.12 -12.73 7.50
C ARG A 32 2.47 -12.05 8.82
N GLY A 33 2.36 -12.82 9.90
CA GLY A 33 2.77 -12.43 11.24
C GLY A 33 1.70 -11.72 12.06
N THR A 34 2.11 -11.30 13.23
CA THR A 34 1.29 -10.55 14.21
C THR A 34 2.09 -9.38 14.76
N SER A 35 1.48 -8.50 15.55
CA SER A 35 2.17 -7.35 16.17
C SER A 35 3.32 -7.77 17.11
N THR A 36 3.27 -8.96 17.67
CA THR A 36 4.28 -9.51 18.60
C THR A 36 5.23 -10.50 17.94
N ASP A 37 4.85 -11.07 16.79
CA ASP A 37 5.65 -12.02 16.00
C ASP A 37 5.59 -11.63 14.51
N PRO A 38 6.39 -10.62 14.08
CA PRO A 38 6.37 -10.10 12.70
C PRO A 38 7.08 -11.08 11.75
N ALA A 39 6.29 -11.75 10.90
CA ALA A 39 6.80 -12.74 9.95
C ALA A 39 6.65 -12.33 8.48
N GLY A 40 6.01 -11.18 8.22
CA GLY A 40 5.84 -10.62 6.87
C GLY A 40 7.02 -9.74 6.43
N GLY A 41 6.83 -9.05 5.32
CA GLY A 41 7.84 -8.17 4.73
C GLY A 41 7.51 -7.69 3.35
N VAL A 42 8.52 -7.18 2.65
CA VAL A 42 8.46 -6.80 1.25
C VAL A 42 9.50 -7.56 0.46
N PHE A 43 9.11 -8.07 -0.68
CA PHE A 43 9.93 -8.85 -1.59
C PHE A 43 9.89 -8.22 -2.99
N TYR A 44 11.00 -8.31 -3.68
CA TYR A 44 11.13 -7.86 -5.07
C TYR A 44 11.21 -9.05 -6.00
N VAL A 45 10.43 -9.01 -7.06
CA VAL A 45 10.48 -9.96 -8.17
C VAL A 45 11.19 -9.32 -9.34
N SER A 46 12.23 -9.99 -9.85
CA SER A 46 13.04 -9.51 -10.98
C SER A 46 12.20 -9.35 -12.26
N PRO A 47 12.62 -8.47 -13.22
CA PRO A 47 11.87 -8.22 -14.45
C PRO A 47 11.63 -9.44 -15.35
N ASP A 48 12.47 -10.46 -15.25
CA ASP A 48 12.32 -11.75 -15.93
C ASP A 48 11.42 -12.74 -15.18
N PHE A 49 10.94 -12.35 -13.98
CA PHE A 49 10.10 -13.15 -13.08
C PHE A 49 10.73 -14.47 -12.63
N THR A 50 12.06 -14.51 -12.50
CA THR A 50 12.79 -15.73 -12.11
C THR A 50 13.31 -15.69 -10.66
N THR A 51 13.49 -14.50 -10.08
CA THR A 51 14.11 -14.34 -8.76
C THR A 51 13.22 -13.52 -7.84
N ILE A 52 13.04 -14.01 -6.61
CA ILE A 52 12.36 -13.30 -5.52
C ILE A 52 13.40 -12.96 -4.46
N THR A 53 13.61 -11.67 -4.21
CA THR A 53 14.60 -11.18 -3.24
C THR A 53 13.91 -10.42 -2.11
N PRO A 54 14.19 -10.72 -0.84
CA PRO A 54 13.66 -9.93 0.28
C PRO A 54 14.31 -8.55 0.33
N VAL A 55 13.48 -7.51 0.51
CA VAL A 55 13.91 -6.10 0.60
C VAL A 55 13.74 -5.58 2.03
N VAL A 56 12.57 -5.81 2.63
CA VAL A 56 12.29 -5.47 4.03
C VAL A 56 11.75 -6.71 4.71
N ARG A 57 12.25 -7.02 5.89
CA ARG A 57 11.85 -8.20 6.68
C ARG A 57 11.23 -7.78 8.01
N HIS A 58 10.57 -8.70 8.68
CA HIS A 58 10.05 -8.54 10.04
C HIS A 58 8.98 -7.46 10.19
N LEU A 59 8.08 -7.37 9.18
CA LEU A 59 6.87 -6.57 9.26
C LEU A 59 5.69 -7.43 9.71
N ALA A 60 4.83 -6.83 10.52
CA ALA A 60 3.62 -7.46 11.04
C ALA A 60 2.44 -7.17 10.11
N LYS A 61 2.16 -8.09 9.18
CA LYS A 61 1.15 -7.91 8.15
C LYS A 61 1.45 -6.70 7.26
N ALA A 62 2.56 -6.76 6.51
CA ALA A 62 2.83 -5.77 5.47
C ALA A 62 1.68 -5.78 4.46
N ASN A 63 1.06 -4.61 4.21
CA ASN A 63 -0.15 -4.48 3.40
C ASN A 63 0.11 -3.57 2.20
N GLY A 64 -0.32 -2.30 2.22
CA GLY A 64 -0.15 -1.39 1.11
C GLY A 64 1.31 -1.10 0.76
N ILE A 65 1.59 -0.95 -0.51
CA ILE A 65 2.91 -0.62 -1.04
C ILE A 65 2.82 0.41 -2.14
N ALA A 66 3.74 1.37 -2.14
CA ALA A 66 3.88 2.34 -3.22
C ALA A 66 5.35 2.70 -3.44
N LEU A 67 5.71 2.99 -4.68
CA LEU A 67 7.03 3.46 -5.08
C LEU A 67 6.93 4.95 -5.43
N SER A 68 7.91 5.76 -5.00
CA SER A 68 7.98 7.16 -5.39
C SER A 68 8.17 7.28 -6.91
N PRO A 69 7.76 8.41 -7.54
CA PRO A 69 7.87 8.60 -8.99
C PRO A 69 9.29 8.44 -9.54
N ASP A 70 10.31 8.75 -8.73
CA ASP A 70 11.73 8.58 -9.09
C ASP A 70 12.28 7.17 -8.81
N GLY A 71 11.44 6.27 -8.26
CA GLY A 71 11.81 4.89 -7.92
C GLY A 71 12.78 4.74 -6.74
N LYS A 72 13.04 5.79 -5.97
CA LYS A 72 14.06 5.79 -4.90
C LYS A 72 13.52 5.62 -3.49
N THR A 73 12.23 5.77 -3.30
CA THR A 73 11.58 5.59 -1.99
C THR A 73 10.46 4.58 -2.09
N LEU A 74 10.55 3.55 -1.28
CA LEU A 74 9.50 2.56 -1.11
C LEU A 74 8.71 2.89 0.16
N TRP A 75 7.39 2.98 0.02
CA TRP A 75 6.46 3.22 1.10
C TRP A 75 5.68 1.95 1.41
N ILE A 76 5.52 1.62 2.69
CA ILE A 76 4.88 0.38 3.11
C ILE A 76 3.95 0.66 4.29
N THR A 77 2.73 0.15 4.24
CA THR A 77 1.88 0.10 5.44
C THR A 77 2.10 -1.21 6.18
N GLU A 78 2.26 -1.12 7.50
CA GLU A 78 2.28 -2.26 8.40
C GLU A 78 0.95 -2.31 9.17
N TYR A 79 0.08 -3.21 8.73
CA TYR A 79 -1.31 -3.29 9.19
C TYR A 79 -1.43 -3.55 10.70
N ALA A 80 -0.72 -4.57 11.22
CA ALA A 80 -0.91 -5.01 12.60
C ALA A 80 -0.29 -4.09 13.65
N ARG A 81 0.63 -3.20 13.25
CA ARG A 81 1.25 -2.19 14.12
C ARG A 81 0.80 -0.76 13.83
N GLY A 82 0.01 -0.55 12.77
CA GLY A 82 -0.48 0.77 12.39
C GLY A 82 0.65 1.74 12.00
N LEU A 83 1.61 1.30 11.17
CA LEU A 83 2.77 2.09 10.81
C LEU A 83 2.82 2.38 9.31
N LEU A 84 3.35 3.56 8.96
CA LEU A 84 3.82 3.90 7.62
C LEU A 84 5.34 3.91 7.64
N HIS A 85 5.95 3.01 6.87
CA HIS A 85 7.40 2.95 6.68
C HIS A 85 7.80 3.70 5.44
N ARG A 86 8.93 4.41 5.51
CA ARG A 86 9.66 5.03 4.41
C ARG A 86 11.01 4.35 4.28
N VAL A 87 11.29 3.75 3.14
CA VAL A 87 12.54 3.03 2.88
C VAL A 87 13.21 3.66 1.67
N GLU A 88 14.38 4.25 1.87
CA GLU A 88 15.22 4.76 0.78
C GLU A 88 16.02 3.63 0.15
N LEU A 89 15.97 3.53 -1.17
CA LEU A 89 16.56 2.47 -1.95
C LEU A 89 17.89 2.95 -2.59
N ALA A 90 18.95 2.15 -2.44
CA ALA A 90 20.18 2.29 -3.22
C ALA A 90 20.01 1.67 -4.62
N ASP A 91 19.28 0.57 -4.69
CA ASP A 91 18.86 -0.14 -5.91
C ASP A 91 17.52 -0.89 -5.62
N ALA A 92 17.05 -1.70 -6.58
CA ALA A 92 15.76 -2.39 -6.45
C ALA A 92 15.64 -3.33 -5.24
N VAL A 93 16.73 -3.82 -4.68
CA VAL A 93 16.74 -4.83 -3.62
C VAL A 93 17.51 -4.40 -2.36
N THR A 94 18.17 -3.26 -2.39
CA THR A 94 19.04 -2.78 -1.32
C THR A 94 18.54 -1.44 -0.76
N SER A 95 18.21 -1.40 0.51
CA SER A 95 17.96 -0.15 1.22
C SER A 95 19.26 0.57 1.58
N LEU A 96 19.23 1.91 1.66
CA LEU A 96 20.33 2.68 2.20
C LEU A 96 20.54 2.36 3.70
N PRO A 97 21.78 2.39 4.21
CA PRO A 97 22.09 1.99 5.60
C PRO A 97 21.33 2.77 6.69
N VAL A 98 20.97 4.01 6.39
CA VAL A 98 20.20 4.90 7.30
C VAL A 98 18.90 5.38 6.65
N GLY A 99 18.46 4.71 5.60
CA GLY A 99 17.32 5.13 4.76
C GLY A 99 15.96 4.60 5.19
N THR A 100 15.86 3.84 6.29
CA THR A 100 14.57 3.30 6.76
C THR A 100 14.09 4.06 7.99
N ALA A 101 12.87 4.57 7.93
CA ALA A 101 12.22 5.30 9.02
C ALA A 101 10.73 4.95 9.12
N ILE A 102 10.18 5.06 10.35
CA ILE A 102 8.74 5.14 10.56
C ILE A 102 8.34 6.58 10.30
N ALA A 103 7.65 6.81 9.18
CA ALA A 103 7.22 8.15 8.78
C ALA A 103 5.96 8.58 9.52
N TYR A 104 5.07 7.63 9.85
CA TYR A 104 3.82 7.93 10.54
C TYR A 104 3.34 6.73 11.36
N HIS A 105 2.70 7.04 12.50
CA HIS A 105 1.99 6.07 13.32
C HIS A 105 0.48 6.37 13.25
N PHE A 106 -0.27 5.47 12.64
CA PHE A 106 -1.71 5.64 12.48
C PHE A 106 -2.44 5.43 13.80
N ILE A 107 -3.44 6.28 14.03
CA ILE A 107 -4.33 6.17 15.19
C ILE A 107 -5.61 5.47 14.76
N GLY A 108 -6.04 4.49 15.56
CA GLY A 108 -7.24 3.70 15.29
C GLY A 108 -6.94 2.47 14.41
N PRO A 109 -7.98 1.88 13.81
CA PRO A 109 -7.84 0.69 12.96
C PRO A 109 -6.92 0.91 11.76
N ALA A 110 -6.42 -0.19 11.27
CA ALA A 110 -5.23 -0.36 10.47
C ALA A 110 -5.19 0.33 9.10
N PRO A 111 -4.00 0.77 8.65
CA PRO A 111 -3.77 1.14 7.26
C PRO A 111 -3.80 -0.11 6.37
N ASP A 112 -4.39 0.04 5.19
CA ASP A 112 -4.57 -1.01 4.17
C ASP A 112 -3.75 -0.65 2.91
N SER A 113 -4.24 -0.94 1.72
CA SER A 113 -3.53 -0.63 0.48
C SER A 113 -3.29 0.87 0.29
N MET A 114 -2.27 1.21 -0.50
CA MET A 114 -1.97 2.59 -0.85
C MET A 114 -1.52 2.74 -2.30
N ARG A 115 -1.57 3.99 -2.79
CA ARG A 115 -1.00 4.37 -4.10
C ARG A 115 -0.29 5.72 -3.98
N ALA A 116 0.73 5.92 -4.82
CA ALA A 116 1.39 7.20 -5.00
C ALA A 116 0.91 7.88 -6.28
N ASP A 117 0.72 9.19 -6.25
CA ASP A 117 0.46 10.01 -7.43
C ASP A 117 1.77 10.49 -8.08
N ALA A 118 1.65 11.20 -9.21
CA ALA A 118 2.79 11.67 -9.99
C ALA A 118 3.65 12.73 -9.27
N ASP A 119 3.11 13.39 -8.24
CA ASP A 119 3.84 14.35 -7.40
C ASP A 119 4.46 13.67 -6.15
N GLY A 120 4.21 12.36 -5.98
CA GLY A 120 4.69 11.56 -4.85
C GLY A 120 3.81 11.64 -3.61
N ASN A 121 2.59 12.18 -3.70
CA ASN A 121 1.67 12.11 -2.57
C ASN A 121 1.12 10.68 -2.44
N LEU A 122 0.90 10.25 -1.20
CA LEU A 122 0.43 8.91 -0.87
C LEU A 122 -1.04 8.97 -0.44
N TYR A 123 -1.83 8.05 -0.95
CA TYR A 123 -3.24 7.85 -0.58
C TYR A 123 -3.37 6.49 0.09
N VAL A 124 -3.63 6.49 1.39
CA VAL A 124 -3.68 5.28 2.23
C VAL A 124 -5.10 4.97 2.61
N ALA A 125 -5.60 3.80 2.22
CA ALA A 125 -6.89 3.29 2.67
C ALA A 125 -6.86 3.00 4.16
N MET A 126 -7.85 3.49 4.92
CA MET A 126 -7.93 3.28 6.36
C MET A 126 -9.04 2.28 6.67
N HIS A 127 -8.67 1.01 6.82
CA HIS A 127 -9.60 -0.07 7.11
C HIS A 127 -10.36 0.18 8.41
N ARG A 128 -11.68 0.04 8.40
CA ARG A 128 -12.61 0.33 9.50
C ARG A 128 -12.72 1.81 9.90
N GLN A 129 -12.26 2.73 9.05
CA GLN A 129 -12.38 4.17 9.31
C GLN A 129 -13.22 4.90 8.27
N GLY A 130 -13.61 4.28 7.15
CA GLY A 130 -14.41 4.89 6.10
C GLY A 130 -13.75 6.14 5.49
N ARG A 131 -12.43 6.11 5.35
CA ARG A 131 -11.64 7.23 4.81
C ARG A 131 -10.33 6.79 4.18
N PHE A 132 -9.73 7.70 3.42
CA PHE A 132 -8.36 7.63 2.94
C PHE A 132 -7.56 8.79 3.53
N LEU A 133 -6.39 8.52 4.09
CA LEU A 133 -5.45 9.57 4.51
C LEU A 133 -4.49 9.89 3.38
N VAL A 134 -4.17 11.18 3.22
CA VAL A 134 -3.27 11.65 2.18
C VAL A 134 -2.03 12.26 2.83
N PHE A 135 -0.87 11.81 2.38
CA PHE A 135 0.43 12.29 2.81
C PHE A 135 1.17 12.93 1.63
N ASN A 136 1.99 13.93 1.88
CA ASN A 136 2.91 14.41 0.86
C ASN A 136 4.12 13.46 0.73
N LYS A 137 4.98 13.71 -0.25
CA LYS A 137 6.21 12.94 -0.55
C LYS A 137 7.21 12.82 0.61
N ASN A 138 7.01 13.56 1.70
CA ASN A 138 7.84 13.51 2.91
C ASN A 138 7.17 12.70 4.04
N GLY A 139 5.99 12.12 3.80
CA GLY A 139 5.22 11.37 4.81
C GLY A 139 4.45 12.25 5.79
N ILE A 140 4.25 13.54 5.49
CA ILE A 140 3.48 14.47 6.30
C ILE A 140 2.01 14.37 5.88
N PRO A 141 1.05 14.14 6.80
CA PRO A 141 -0.36 14.13 6.46
C PRO A 141 -0.82 15.54 6.02
N ILE A 142 -1.49 15.62 4.87
CA ILE A 142 -1.92 16.88 4.26
C ILE A 142 -3.42 16.95 4.01
N SER A 143 -4.12 15.81 3.95
CA SER A 143 -5.55 15.74 3.68
C SER A 143 -6.15 14.40 4.09
N GLN A 144 -7.47 14.32 3.99
CA GLN A 144 -8.21 13.07 4.03
C GLN A 144 -9.41 13.12 3.09
N ILE A 145 -9.80 11.96 2.57
CA ILE A 145 -11.00 11.77 1.77
C ILE A 145 -11.96 10.92 2.59
N LEU A 146 -13.12 11.46 2.95
CA LEU A 146 -14.13 10.78 3.75
C LEU A 146 -15.15 10.10 2.82
N ILE A 147 -15.41 8.83 3.06
CA ILE A 147 -16.42 8.08 2.30
C ILE A 147 -17.82 8.52 2.75
N PRO A 148 -18.73 8.85 1.81
CA PRO A 148 -20.11 9.22 2.12
C PRO A 148 -20.82 8.10 2.91
N GLY A 149 -21.51 8.47 3.97
CA GLY A 149 -22.22 7.52 4.84
C GLY A 149 -21.41 6.96 6.00
N ARG A 150 -20.11 7.28 6.12
CA ARG A 150 -19.27 6.84 7.24
C ARG A 150 -19.81 7.29 8.60
N GLU A 151 -20.42 8.46 8.67
CA GLU A 151 -21.01 8.99 9.92
C GLU A 151 -22.20 8.15 10.40
N GLN A 152 -22.81 7.35 9.51
CA GLN A 152 -23.84 6.37 9.84
C GLN A 152 -23.27 4.95 9.95
N GLY A 153 -21.94 4.79 10.00
CA GLY A 153 -21.28 3.49 10.08
C GLY A 153 -21.26 2.71 8.77
N LYS A 154 -21.60 3.32 7.62
CA LYS A 154 -21.56 2.68 6.30
C LYS A 154 -20.18 2.79 5.66
N TYR A 155 -19.84 1.81 4.81
CA TYR A 155 -18.60 1.80 4.02
C TYR A 155 -17.33 2.02 4.85
N MET A 156 -17.32 1.48 6.05
CA MET A 156 -16.19 1.65 6.99
C MET A 156 -14.92 0.93 6.56
N LYS A 157 -15.02 -0.16 5.78
CA LYS A 157 -13.87 -0.92 5.28
C LYS A 157 -13.37 -0.30 3.97
N SER A 158 -12.58 0.76 4.06
CA SER A 158 -11.78 1.29 2.94
C SER A 158 -10.57 0.38 2.75
N THR A 159 -10.45 -0.26 1.58
CA THR A 159 -9.45 -1.32 1.36
C THR A 159 -8.48 -1.01 0.23
N SER A 160 -8.93 -0.40 -0.87
CA SER A 160 -8.07 -0.17 -2.02
C SER A 160 -8.49 1.05 -2.83
N LEU A 161 -7.63 1.49 -3.73
CA LEU A 161 -7.89 2.60 -4.65
C LEU A 161 -7.10 2.42 -5.94
N ALA A 162 -7.57 3.11 -6.99
CA ALA A 162 -6.84 3.31 -8.23
C ALA A 162 -6.82 4.80 -8.57
N LEU A 163 -5.64 5.31 -8.96
CA LEU A 163 -5.47 6.68 -9.44
C LEU A 163 -5.58 6.72 -10.95
N SER A 164 -6.24 7.75 -11.49
CA SER A 164 -6.36 7.96 -12.92
C SER A 164 -5.02 8.39 -13.53
N PRO A 165 -4.52 7.75 -14.59
CA PRO A 165 -3.35 8.22 -15.29
C PRO A 165 -3.63 9.46 -16.16
N LYS A 166 -4.92 9.81 -16.37
CA LYS A 166 -5.35 10.90 -17.26
C LYS A 166 -5.56 12.23 -16.55
N GLY A 167 -5.86 12.21 -15.24
CA GLY A 167 -6.20 13.42 -14.49
C GLY A 167 -6.17 13.19 -12.98
N PRO A 168 -6.40 14.25 -12.19
CA PRO A 168 -6.33 14.19 -10.73
C PRO A 168 -7.62 13.59 -10.14
N GLU A 169 -7.89 12.34 -10.45
CA GLU A 169 -9.04 11.56 -10.00
C GLU A 169 -8.62 10.21 -9.43
N ALA A 170 -9.39 9.71 -8.48
CA ALA A 170 -9.23 8.38 -7.88
C ALA A 170 -10.56 7.64 -7.76
N TRP A 171 -10.53 6.33 -7.98
CA TRP A 171 -11.61 5.42 -7.64
C TRP A 171 -11.27 4.73 -6.33
N LEU A 172 -12.15 4.90 -5.34
CA LEU A 172 -11.96 4.43 -3.97
C LEU A 172 -12.89 3.26 -3.71
N LEU A 173 -12.38 2.17 -3.16
CA LEU A 173 -13.14 0.98 -2.80
C LEU A 173 -13.41 0.97 -1.30
N ALA A 174 -14.67 0.84 -0.92
CA ALA A 174 -15.06 0.69 0.47
C ALA A 174 -16.30 -0.22 0.62
N GLY A 175 -16.33 -1.01 1.68
CA GLY A 175 -17.43 -1.91 2.00
C GLY A 175 -17.98 -1.70 3.41
N ASP A 176 -19.19 -2.20 3.67
CA ASP A 176 -19.85 -2.10 4.98
C ASP A 176 -19.27 -3.02 6.06
N GLY A 177 -18.44 -3.94 5.68
CA GLY A 177 -17.82 -4.86 6.61
C GLY A 177 -18.66 -6.08 6.95
N ASP A 178 -18.57 -6.53 8.23
CA ASP A 178 -19.17 -7.80 8.66
C ASP A 178 -20.71 -7.73 8.76
N ALA A 179 -21.28 -6.53 8.79
CA ALA A 179 -22.72 -6.30 8.97
C ALA A 179 -23.52 -6.21 7.66
N GLY A 180 -22.88 -6.19 6.51
CA GLY A 180 -23.57 -6.03 5.22
C GLY A 180 -22.75 -6.55 4.04
N ASN A 181 -23.43 -6.94 2.99
CA ASN A 181 -22.84 -7.40 1.73
C ASN A 181 -22.74 -6.26 0.71
N VAL A 182 -22.65 -5.00 1.17
CA VAL A 182 -22.64 -3.83 0.31
C VAL A 182 -21.23 -3.27 0.22
N SER A 183 -20.75 -3.12 -1.01
CA SER A 183 -19.50 -2.43 -1.34
C SER A 183 -19.77 -1.38 -2.39
N GLY A 184 -19.01 -0.31 -2.37
CA GLY A 184 -19.13 0.78 -3.32
C GLY A 184 -17.79 1.17 -3.94
N VAL A 185 -17.86 1.74 -5.13
CA VAL A 185 -16.76 2.45 -5.78
C VAL A 185 -17.13 3.94 -5.80
N PHE A 186 -16.25 4.76 -5.26
CA PHE A 186 -16.45 6.20 -5.15
C PHE A 186 -15.42 6.94 -5.99
N LEU A 187 -15.85 7.97 -6.72
CA LEU A 187 -14.97 8.87 -7.44
C LEU A 187 -14.62 10.07 -6.56
N ALA A 188 -13.34 10.40 -6.48
CA ALA A 188 -12.84 11.55 -5.73
C ALA A 188 -11.82 12.34 -6.55
N GLY A 189 -11.79 13.67 -6.36
CA GLY A 189 -10.67 14.50 -6.78
C GLY A 189 -9.45 14.27 -5.89
N VAL A 190 -8.26 14.26 -6.49
CA VAL A 190 -6.97 14.08 -5.83
C VAL A 190 -5.99 15.17 -6.24
N PHE A 191 -4.78 15.21 -5.68
CA PHE A 191 -3.82 16.30 -5.93
C PHE A 191 -3.16 16.20 -7.31
N ALA A 192 -2.82 14.99 -7.75
CA ALA A 192 -2.22 14.76 -9.06
C ALA A 192 -2.72 13.46 -9.68
N ARG A 193 -2.44 13.24 -10.97
CA ARG A 193 -2.75 11.99 -11.68
C ARG A 193 -1.94 10.81 -11.11
N GLY A 194 -2.36 9.60 -11.39
CA GLY A 194 -1.59 8.39 -11.12
C GLY A 194 -0.32 8.29 -11.98
N LEU A 195 0.55 7.39 -11.59
CA LEU A 195 1.77 7.04 -12.30
C LEU A 195 1.49 6.09 -13.47
#